data_a590bce0b8726cb4ace18e5ca61cfc5f
#
_entry.id   a590bce0b8726cb4ace18e5ca61cfc5f
#
_cell.length_a   1.000
_cell.length_b   1.000
_cell.length_c   1.000
_cell.angle_alpha   90.00
_cell.angle_beta   90.00
_cell.angle_gamma   90.00
#
_symmetry.space_group_name_H-M   'P 1'
#
loop_
_entity.id
_entity.type
_entity.pdbx_description
1 polymer ?
#
loop_
_entity_poly.entity_id
_entity_poly.type
_entity_poly.pdbx_seq_one_letter_code
_entity_poly.pdbx_strand_id
1 'polypeptide(L)'
;MTTTFEPDADWLVYLANPRKPEYVLPRGAVDALLVAGDRARGVATVRPGVSRAELADLHAAGVRGIRFNFVRRLADPKPDDYYLGLTDLVAELGWHIVVYFEAPDLAERWNLFTRLPTPVVVDHMGRPDVTQPVDGPEFALFLRLLTENQNVWSKVSGPERLSKSGPPQYADVVPFGRRLVETFPDRVLWGTDWPHPNMKSHMPDDGALVDVIPRMARTQDLQHRLLVDNPLRLYWEA
;
A
#
# COMPACT_ATOMS: atom_id res chain seq x y z
N MET A 1 9.19 -3.93 -33.91
CA MET A 1 8.83 -2.58 -33.51
C MET A 1 8.57 -2.62 -32.02
N THR A 2 9.53 -2.20 -31.22
CA THR A 2 9.40 -2.08 -29.76
C THR A 2 8.63 -0.79 -29.50
N THR A 3 7.35 -0.88 -29.18
CA THR A 3 6.59 0.23 -28.64
C THR A 3 7.15 0.54 -27.26
N THR A 4 7.93 1.59 -27.14
CA THR A 4 8.24 2.22 -25.87
C THR A 4 6.93 2.75 -25.31
N PHE A 5 6.42 2.11 -24.27
CA PHE A 5 5.33 2.64 -23.49
C PHE A 5 5.88 3.84 -22.71
N GLU A 6 5.57 5.05 -23.14
CA GLU A 6 5.71 6.25 -22.32
C GLU A 6 4.39 6.39 -21.58
N PRO A 7 4.35 6.15 -20.27
CA PRO A 7 3.15 6.43 -19.50
C PRO A 7 2.97 7.94 -19.42
N ASP A 8 1.84 8.45 -19.91
CA ASP A 8 1.40 9.83 -19.71
C ASP A 8 1.07 10.15 -18.23
N ALA A 9 1.27 9.21 -17.33
CA ALA A 9 1.09 9.41 -15.92
C ALA A 9 2.46 9.72 -15.29
N ASP A 10 2.61 10.91 -14.75
CA ASP A 10 3.83 11.41 -14.12
C ASP A 10 4.20 10.70 -12.79
N TRP A 11 3.47 9.65 -12.38
CA TRP A 11 3.55 9.09 -11.03
C TRP A 11 3.72 7.58 -11.02
N LEU A 12 4.83 7.09 -10.50
CA LEU A 12 5.05 5.68 -10.22
C LEU A 12 5.40 5.49 -8.74
N VAL A 13 4.54 4.78 -7.99
CA VAL A 13 4.85 4.33 -6.63
C VAL A 13 5.40 2.92 -6.70
N TYR A 14 6.69 2.76 -6.41
CA TYR A 14 7.36 1.46 -6.44
C TYR A 14 7.36 0.81 -5.05
N LEU A 15 6.81 -0.42 -4.95
CA LEU A 15 6.87 -1.25 -3.77
C LEU A 15 7.95 -2.31 -3.93
N ALA A 16 9.03 -2.24 -3.13
CA ALA A 16 10.00 -3.31 -3.06
C ALA A 16 9.41 -4.52 -2.30
N ASN A 17 9.41 -5.71 -2.91
CA ASN A 17 8.94 -6.94 -2.27
C ASN A 17 10.12 -7.68 -1.63
N PRO A 18 10.15 -7.88 -0.29
CA PRO A 18 11.23 -8.56 0.39
C PRO A 18 10.91 -10.04 0.59
N ARG A 19 11.38 -10.90 -0.29
CA ARG A 19 11.40 -12.35 -0.01
C ARG A 19 12.71 -12.85 0.58
N LYS A 20 13.66 -11.96 0.87
CA LYS A 20 14.92 -12.34 1.53
C LYS A 20 15.31 -11.28 2.56
N PRO A 21 15.67 -11.69 3.79
CA PRO A 21 15.98 -10.77 4.89
C PRO A 21 17.27 -9.93 4.70
N GLU A 22 17.94 -10.09 3.56
CA GLU A 22 19.21 -9.45 3.23
C GLU A 22 19.08 -8.18 2.36
N TYR A 23 17.86 -7.81 1.96
CA TYR A 23 17.67 -6.70 1.01
C TYR A 23 17.16 -5.42 1.68
N VAL A 24 18.06 -4.50 1.90
CA VAL A 24 17.90 -3.11 1.45
C VAL A 24 17.39 -3.17 0.01
N LEU A 25 16.48 -2.26 -0.40
CA LEU A 25 15.98 -2.18 -1.79
C LEU A 25 16.95 -2.84 -2.76
N PRO A 26 16.52 -3.79 -3.62
CA PRO A 26 17.40 -4.33 -4.64
C PRO A 26 18.09 -3.15 -5.31
N ARG A 27 19.39 -3.22 -5.57
CA ARG A 27 20.11 -2.12 -6.27
C ARG A 27 19.32 -1.61 -7.46
N GLY A 28 18.68 -2.51 -8.22
CA GLY A 28 17.83 -2.17 -9.34
C GLY A 28 16.59 -1.32 -9.01
N ALA A 29 16.06 -1.34 -7.79
CA ALA A 29 14.94 -0.48 -7.40
C ALA A 29 15.43 0.95 -7.07
N VAL A 30 16.57 1.07 -6.41
CA VAL A 30 17.24 2.39 -6.20
C VAL A 30 17.64 2.96 -7.55
N ASP A 31 18.25 2.16 -8.43
CA ASP A 31 18.64 2.59 -9.77
C ASP A 31 17.43 3.05 -10.58
N ALA A 32 16.28 2.35 -10.49
CA ALA A 32 15.04 2.75 -11.14
C ALA A 32 14.51 4.10 -10.61
N LEU A 33 14.55 4.32 -9.29
CA LEU A 33 14.16 5.60 -8.69
C LEU A 33 15.08 6.73 -9.14
N LEU A 34 16.39 6.50 -9.18
CA LEU A 34 17.37 7.50 -9.64
C LEU A 34 17.14 7.85 -11.12
N VAL A 35 16.83 6.87 -11.96
CA VAL A 35 16.51 7.11 -13.38
C VAL A 35 15.18 7.83 -13.55
N ALA A 36 14.16 7.47 -12.76
CA ALA A 36 12.84 8.10 -12.82
C ALA A 36 12.85 9.53 -12.23
N GLY A 37 13.77 9.82 -11.29
CA GLY A 37 13.87 11.13 -10.64
C GLY A 37 12.57 11.52 -9.93
N ASP A 38 12.10 12.73 -10.19
CA ASP A 38 10.88 13.25 -9.52
C ASP A 38 9.59 12.56 -9.94
N ARG A 39 9.61 11.73 -10.98
CA ARG A 39 8.45 10.98 -11.46
C ARG A 39 8.13 9.72 -10.65
N ALA A 40 8.99 9.32 -9.69
CA ALA A 40 8.78 8.13 -8.89
C ALA A 40 9.15 8.33 -7.43
N ARG A 41 8.45 7.62 -6.56
CA ARG A 41 8.76 7.50 -5.13
C ARG A 41 8.73 6.04 -4.72
N GLY A 42 9.55 5.70 -3.71
CA GLY A 42 9.73 4.33 -3.27
C GLY A 42 9.20 4.08 -1.85
N VAL A 43 8.82 2.83 -1.61
CA VAL A 43 8.62 2.30 -0.26
C VAL A 43 9.56 1.11 -0.08
N ALA A 44 10.42 1.18 0.94
CA ALA A 44 11.45 0.18 1.19
C ALA A 44 11.04 -0.83 2.26
N THR A 45 11.60 -2.03 2.20
CA THR A 45 11.77 -2.86 3.39
C THR A 45 13.23 -2.75 3.82
N VAL A 46 13.45 -2.35 5.06
CA VAL A 46 14.79 -2.15 5.61
C VAL A 46 15.15 -3.27 6.57
N ARG A 47 16.45 -3.59 6.64
CA ARG A 47 16.96 -4.60 7.57
C ARG A 47 16.93 -4.11 9.02
N PRO A 48 16.92 -5.00 10.00
CA PRO A 48 17.18 -4.63 11.40
C PRO A 48 18.53 -3.93 11.53
N GLY A 49 18.59 -2.84 12.31
CA GLY A 49 19.81 -2.09 12.54
C GLY A 49 20.25 -1.21 11.35
N VAL A 50 19.32 -0.87 10.43
CA VAL A 50 19.56 0.15 9.40
C VAL A 50 20.01 1.45 10.06
N SER A 51 21.06 2.06 9.52
CA SER A 51 21.62 3.32 10.04
C SER A 51 20.88 4.54 9.48
N ARG A 52 21.01 5.68 10.20
CA ARG A 52 20.50 6.97 9.71
C ARG A 52 21.14 7.39 8.37
N ALA A 53 22.41 7.05 8.14
CA ALA A 53 23.09 7.34 6.89
C ALA A 53 22.46 6.55 5.72
N GLU A 54 22.21 5.24 5.90
CA GLU A 54 21.54 4.43 4.89
C GLU A 54 20.10 4.92 4.60
N LEU A 55 19.37 5.36 5.64
CA LEU A 55 18.04 5.95 5.45
C LEU A 55 18.12 7.30 4.70
N ALA A 56 19.14 8.12 4.96
CA ALA A 56 19.36 9.37 4.24
C ALA A 56 19.68 9.13 2.75
N ASP A 57 20.49 8.11 2.43
CA ASP A 57 20.80 7.72 1.05
C ASP A 57 19.52 7.24 0.32
N LEU A 58 18.69 6.44 0.98
CA LEU A 58 17.39 6.01 0.45
C LEU A 58 16.43 7.19 0.23
N HIS A 59 16.42 8.16 1.15
CA HIS A 59 15.60 9.37 1.02
C HIS A 59 16.05 10.21 -0.20
N ALA A 60 17.36 10.37 -0.36
CA ALA A 60 17.92 11.08 -1.51
C ALA A 60 17.60 10.39 -2.85
N ALA A 61 17.49 9.05 -2.83
CA ALA A 61 17.07 8.27 -4.00
C ALA A 61 15.56 8.30 -4.28
N GLY A 62 14.74 8.96 -3.44
CA GLY A 62 13.30 9.08 -3.65
C GLY A 62 12.43 8.16 -2.80
N VAL A 63 12.98 7.45 -1.81
CA VAL A 63 12.17 6.66 -0.87
C VAL A 63 11.43 7.59 0.09
N ARG A 64 10.14 7.30 0.36
CA ARG A 64 9.26 8.09 1.21
C ARG A 64 8.49 7.24 2.23
N GLY A 65 8.82 5.97 2.37
CA GLY A 65 8.19 5.11 3.35
C GLY A 65 8.91 3.78 3.52
N ILE A 66 8.52 3.05 4.58
CA ILE A 66 8.94 1.66 4.78
C ILE A 66 7.72 0.76 4.92
N ARG A 67 7.92 -0.54 4.64
CA ARG A 67 6.85 -1.53 4.69
C ARG A 67 7.10 -2.57 5.78
N PHE A 68 6.10 -2.78 6.63
CA PHE A 68 6.02 -3.87 7.58
C PHE A 68 5.09 -4.96 7.08
N ASN A 69 5.53 -6.20 7.16
CA ASN A 69 4.74 -7.36 6.79
C ASN A 69 4.39 -8.17 8.04
N PHE A 70 3.10 -8.28 8.34
CA PHE A 70 2.56 -9.02 9.49
C PHE A 70 1.90 -10.34 9.07
N VAL A 71 1.88 -10.66 7.77
CA VAL A 71 1.34 -11.93 7.28
C VAL A 71 2.26 -13.07 7.73
N ARG A 72 1.79 -13.88 8.70
CA ARG A 72 2.59 -14.90 9.41
C ARG A 72 3.32 -15.89 8.50
N ARG A 73 2.72 -16.25 7.35
CA ARG A 73 3.34 -17.13 6.35
C ARG A 73 4.45 -16.48 5.52
N LEU A 74 4.63 -15.17 5.63
CA LEU A 74 5.56 -14.38 4.81
C LEU A 74 6.66 -13.69 5.61
N ALA A 75 6.49 -13.54 6.92
CA ALA A 75 7.45 -12.87 7.78
C ALA A 75 7.38 -13.39 9.21
N ASP A 76 8.53 -13.42 9.88
CA ASP A 76 8.60 -13.69 11.31
C ASP A 76 8.17 -12.43 12.07
N PRO A 77 7.23 -12.55 13.01
CA PRO A 77 6.80 -11.42 13.84
C PRO A 77 7.97 -10.92 14.71
N LYS A 78 8.06 -9.60 14.85
CA LYS A 78 8.96 -8.92 15.79
C LYS A 78 8.16 -8.32 16.92
N PRO A 79 8.79 -8.05 18.10
CA PRO A 79 8.14 -7.28 19.16
C PRO A 79 7.70 -5.90 18.68
N ASP A 80 6.63 -5.34 19.27
CA ASP A 80 6.11 -4.02 18.90
C ASP A 80 7.16 -2.91 19.01
N ASP A 81 8.04 -2.96 20.01
CA ASP A 81 9.12 -1.98 20.20
C ASP A 81 10.09 -1.92 19.02
N TYR A 82 10.27 -3.03 18.27
CA TYR A 82 11.04 -3.03 17.03
C TYR A 82 10.39 -2.14 15.97
N TYR A 83 9.08 -2.27 15.77
CA TYR A 83 8.35 -1.49 14.78
C TYR A 83 8.26 -0.02 15.18
N LEU A 84 8.01 0.26 16.47
CA LEU A 84 7.96 1.62 17.00
C LEU A 84 9.31 2.32 16.86
N GLY A 85 10.40 1.69 17.31
CA GLY A 85 11.73 2.28 17.20
C GLY A 85 12.19 2.54 15.77
N LEU A 86 11.81 1.66 14.81
CA LEU A 86 12.10 1.88 13.40
C LEU A 86 11.22 3.01 12.83
N THR A 87 9.96 3.10 13.27
CA THR A 87 9.07 4.18 12.85
C THR A 87 9.55 5.54 13.34
N ASP A 88 10.07 5.63 14.58
CA ASP A 88 10.65 6.88 15.11
C ASP A 88 11.81 7.38 14.23
N LEU A 89 12.68 6.44 13.78
CA LEU A 89 13.79 6.80 12.89
C LEU A 89 13.34 7.37 11.54
N VAL A 90 12.29 6.81 10.94
CA VAL A 90 11.81 7.25 9.63
C VAL A 90 10.85 8.44 9.73
N ALA A 91 10.23 8.66 10.87
CA ALA A 91 9.42 9.85 11.15
C ALA A 91 10.23 11.15 11.01
N GLU A 92 11.51 11.13 11.39
CA GLU A 92 12.42 12.27 11.23
C GLU A 92 12.64 12.66 9.76
N LEU A 93 12.39 11.73 8.82
CA LEU A 93 12.49 11.94 7.39
C LEU A 93 11.15 12.29 6.73
N GLY A 94 10.07 12.38 7.51
CA GLY A 94 8.72 12.57 7.00
C GLY A 94 8.12 11.34 6.31
N TRP A 95 8.69 10.13 6.52
CA TRP A 95 8.23 8.94 5.83
C TRP A 95 6.97 8.35 6.45
N HIS A 96 6.17 7.70 5.61
CA HIS A 96 5.01 6.91 6.03
C HIS A 96 5.37 5.42 6.20
N ILE A 97 4.48 4.70 6.88
CA ILE A 97 4.57 3.25 7.06
C ILE A 97 3.51 2.55 6.20
N VAL A 98 3.90 1.56 5.43
CA VAL A 98 2.96 0.64 4.79
C VAL A 98 2.85 -0.62 5.62
N VAL A 99 1.64 -1.05 5.96
CA VAL A 99 1.38 -2.27 6.71
C VAL A 99 0.60 -3.28 5.88
N TYR A 100 1.02 -4.54 5.94
CA TYR A 100 0.37 -5.65 5.28
C TYR A 100 0.06 -6.75 6.28
N PHE A 101 -1.21 -7.06 6.45
CA PHE A 101 -1.71 -8.05 7.42
C PHE A 101 -2.94 -8.79 6.85
N GLU A 102 -3.41 -9.81 7.54
CA GLU A 102 -4.67 -10.49 7.24
C GLU A 102 -5.76 -9.97 8.17
N ALA A 103 -6.99 -9.72 7.67
CA ALA A 103 -8.05 -9.04 8.40
C ALA A 103 -8.32 -9.60 9.80
N PRO A 104 -8.29 -10.92 10.05
CA PRO A 104 -8.47 -11.46 11.41
C PRO A 104 -7.42 -11.00 12.41
N ASP A 105 -6.21 -10.62 11.95
CA ASP A 105 -5.12 -10.20 12.82
C ASP A 105 -5.24 -8.72 13.27
N LEU A 106 -6.17 -7.94 12.71
CA LEU A 106 -6.30 -6.51 12.99
C LEU A 106 -6.53 -6.21 14.47
N ALA A 107 -7.36 -6.98 15.15
CA ALA A 107 -7.65 -6.76 16.56
C ALA A 107 -6.38 -6.91 17.44
N GLU A 108 -5.52 -7.88 17.12
CA GLU A 108 -4.22 -8.06 17.79
C GLU A 108 -3.25 -6.91 17.52
N ARG A 109 -3.27 -6.37 16.29
CA ARG A 109 -2.37 -5.29 15.82
C ARG A 109 -2.87 -3.88 16.11
N TRP A 110 -4.11 -3.73 16.60
CA TRP A 110 -4.75 -2.44 16.82
C TRP A 110 -3.87 -1.45 17.59
N ASN A 111 -3.37 -1.88 18.75
CA ASN A 111 -2.56 -1.02 19.61
C ASN A 111 -1.23 -0.59 18.96
N LEU A 112 -0.63 -1.44 18.15
CA LEU A 112 0.57 -1.08 17.39
C LEU A 112 0.23 -0.02 16.33
N PHE A 113 -0.75 -0.29 15.48
CA PHE A 113 -1.06 0.60 14.36
C PHE A 113 -1.53 1.99 14.80
N THR A 114 -2.28 2.08 15.91
CA THR A 114 -2.76 3.37 16.45
C THR A 114 -1.68 4.17 17.19
N ARG A 115 -0.54 3.56 17.49
CA ARG A 115 0.60 4.22 18.16
C ARG A 115 1.67 4.70 17.18
N LEU A 116 1.61 4.32 15.91
CA LEU A 116 2.58 4.77 14.92
C LEU A 116 2.42 6.28 14.68
N PRO A 117 3.49 7.09 14.84
CA PRO A 117 3.39 8.56 14.82
C PRO A 117 3.33 9.16 13.40
N THR A 118 3.50 8.32 12.36
CA THR A 118 3.51 8.73 10.96
C THR A 118 2.23 8.28 10.25
N PRO A 119 1.96 8.74 9.01
CA PRO A 119 0.89 8.13 8.22
C PRO A 119 1.09 6.63 8.06
N VAL A 120 0.01 5.86 8.26
CA VAL A 120 -0.01 4.39 8.15
C VAL A 120 -0.88 3.99 6.98
N VAL A 121 -0.29 3.41 5.96
CA VAL A 121 -0.99 2.95 4.75
C VAL A 121 -1.24 1.45 4.82
N VAL A 122 -2.50 1.05 4.86
CA VAL A 122 -2.90 -0.36 4.89
C VAL A 122 -3.02 -0.91 3.47
N ASP A 123 -2.25 -1.97 3.16
CA ASP A 123 -2.30 -2.64 1.86
C ASP A 123 -3.63 -3.39 1.66
N HIS A 124 -4.11 -3.39 0.41
CA HIS A 124 -5.21 -4.23 -0.09
C HIS A 124 -6.47 -4.18 0.77
N MET A 125 -6.90 -2.98 1.21
CA MET A 125 -8.14 -2.77 1.97
C MET A 125 -8.20 -3.54 3.30
N GLY A 126 -7.03 -3.86 3.90
CA GLY A 126 -6.94 -4.71 5.09
C GLY A 126 -7.29 -6.17 4.84
N ARG A 127 -7.35 -6.61 3.58
CA ARG A 127 -7.67 -7.99 3.14
C ARG A 127 -9.01 -8.53 3.66
N PRO A 128 -10.14 -7.84 3.41
CA PRO A 128 -11.43 -8.32 3.87
C PRO A 128 -11.78 -9.69 3.25
N ASP A 129 -12.53 -10.50 3.99
CA ASP A 129 -13.20 -11.66 3.44
C ASP A 129 -14.40 -11.19 2.61
N VAL A 130 -14.26 -11.20 1.27
CA VAL A 130 -15.30 -10.72 0.34
C VAL A 130 -16.52 -11.63 0.24
N THR A 131 -16.52 -12.78 0.91
CA THR A 131 -17.70 -13.63 1.07
C THR A 131 -18.64 -13.13 2.16
N GLN A 132 -18.15 -12.24 3.03
CA GLN A 132 -18.92 -11.60 4.08
C GLN A 132 -19.57 -10.29 3.60
N PRO A 133 -20.63 -9.83 4.24
CA PRO A 133 -21.20 -8.52 3.95
C PRO A 133 -20.19 -7.38 4.18
N VAL A 134 -20.28 -6.31 3.39
CA VAL A 134 -19.45 -5.09 3.58
C VAL A 134 -19.64 -4.46 4.96
N ASP A 135 -20.81 -4.63 5.58
CA ASP A 135 -21.09 -4.17 6.95
C ASP A 135 -20.81 -5.25 8.00
N GLY A 136 -20.15 -6.37 7.59
CA GLY A 136 -19.75 -7.44 8.50
C GLY A 136 -18.71 -6.99 9.54
N PRO A 137 -18.61 -7.68 10.69
CA PRO A 137 -17.83 -7.22 11.83
C PRO A 137 -16.33 -7.04 11.54
N GLU A 138 -15.76 -7.88 10.68
CA GLU A 138 -14.35 -7.83 10.33
C GLU A 138 -14.01 -6.52 9.57
N PHE A 139 -14.76 -6.22 8.50
CA PHE A 139 -14.53 -4.99 7.74
C PHE A 139 -15.01 -3.75 8.49
N ALA A 140 -16.04 -3.86 9.34
CA ALA A 140 -16.45 -2.78 10.23
C ALA A 140 -15.33 -2.39 11.21
N LEU A 141 -14.55 -3.35 11.73
CA LEU A 141 -13.37 -3.07 12.55
C LEU A 141 -12.31 -2.29 11.77
N PHE A 142 -12.09 -2.64 10.50
CA PHE A 142 -11.16 -1.91 9.63
C PHE A 142 -11.64 -0.47 9.35
N LEU A 143 -12.92 -0.28 9.02
CA LEU A 143 -13.51 1.05 8.85
C LEU A 143 -13.39 1.90 10.13
N ARG A 144 -13.57 1.27 11.29
CA ARG A 144 -13.39 1.91 12.59
C ARG A 144 -11.95 2.37 12.79
N LEU A 145 -10.95 1.57 12.39
CA LEU A 145 -9.53 1.97 12.45
C LEU A 145 -9.30 3.27 11.69
N LEU A 146 -9.82 3.40 10.45
CA LEU A 146 -9.69 4.62 9.67
C LEU A 146 -10.50 5.79 10.25
N THR A 147 -11.65 5.52 10.86
CA THR A 147 -12.52 6.56 11.45
C THR A 147 -11.88 7.18 12.69
N GLU A 148 -11.35 6.35 13.58
CA GLU A 148 -10.77 6.80 14.85
C GLU A 148 -9.35 7.35 14.71
N ASN A 149 -8.64 7.03 13.59
CA ASN A 149 -7.24 7.40 13.39
C ASN A 149 -7.04 8.12 12.06
N GLN A 150 -6.91 9.45 12.12
CA GLN A 150 -6.80 10.32 10.93
C GLN A 150 -5.49 10.13 10.14
N ASN A 151 -4.47 9.52 10.75
CA ASN A 151 -3.22 9.18 10.07
C ASN A 151 -3.26 7.83 9.34
N VAL A 152 -4.36 7.06 9.45
CA VAL A 152 -4.49 5.78 8.76
C VAL A 152 -5.11 5.96 7.38
N TRP A 153 -4.48 5.37 6.38
CA TRP A 153 -4.83 5.36 4.97
C TRP A 153 -5.09 3.93 4.49
N SER A 154 -5.75 3.76 3.37
CA SER A 154 -5.94 2.44 2.76
C SER A 154 -5.58 2.44 1.28
N LYS A 155 -4.90 1.39 0.82
CA LYS A 155 -4.80 1.10 -0.62
C LYS A 155 -6.01 0.31 -1.08
N VAL A 156 -6.76 0.88 -2.02
CA VAL A 156 -7.83 0.22 -2.76
C VAL A 156 -7.19 -0.55 -3.93
N SER A 157 -6.56 -1.66 -3.59
CA SER A 157 -5.73 -2.47 -4.48
C SER A 157 -5.90 -3.97 -4.21
N GLY A 158 -5.36 -4.82 -5.06
CA GLY A 158 -5.37 -6.27 -4.88
C GLY A 158 -6.72 -6.95 -5.06
N PRO A 159 -7.65 -6.47 -5.92
CA PRO A 159 -8.92 -7.16 -6.13
C PRO A 159 -8.71 -8.59 -6.65
N GLU A 160 -7.66 -8.82 -7.43
CA GLU A 160 -7.27 -10.13 -7.95
C GLU A 160 -6.86 -11.13 -6.86
N ARG A 161 -6.43 -10.62 -5.69
CA ARG A 161 -6.04 -11.44 -4.53
C ARG A 161 -7.23 -11.82 -3.65
N LEU A 162 -8.24 -10.97 -3.62
CA LEU A 162 -9.37 -11.06 -2.69
C LEU A 162 -10.57 -11.74 -3.32
N SER A 163 -10.80 -11.49 -4.62
CA SER A 163 -12.00 -11.91 -5.32
C SER A 163 -12.18 -13.43 -5.39
N LYS A 164 -13.40 -13.87 -5.19
CA LYS A 164 -13.88 -15.23 -5.46
C LYS A 164 -14.62 -15.31 -6.79
N SER A 165 -15.18 -14.19 -7.27
CA SER A 165 -15.84 -14.13 -8.58
C SER A 165 -14.84 -14.04 -9.75
N GLY A 166 -13.58 -13.61 -9.48
CA GLY A 166 -12.50 -13.59 -10.44
C GLY A 166 -12.54 -12.46 -11.46
N PRO A 167 -11.59 -12.51 -12.43
CA PRO A 167 -11.47 -11.52 -13.49
C PRO A 167 -12.62 -11.62 -14.52
N PRO A 168 -12.82 -10.60 -15.36
CA PRO A 168 -12.12 -9.31 -15.33
C PRO A 168 -12.75 -8.30 -14.36
N GLN A 169 -13.89 -8.61 -13.78
CA GLN A 169 -14.72 -7.62 -13.09
C GLN A 169 -14.50 -7.55 -11.57
N TYR A 170 -14.00 -8.61 -10.93
CA TYR A 170 -13.78 -8.67 -9.48
C TYR A 170 -14.97 -8.11 -8.67
N ALA A 171 -16.19 -8.51 -9.08
CA ALA A 171 -17.44 -7.86 -8.71
C ALA A 171 -17.73 -7.89 -7.20
N ASP A 172 -17.29 -8.92 -6.52
CA ASP A 172 -17.40 -9.14 -5.08
C ASP A 172 -16.49 -8.23 -4.25
N VAL A 173 -15.38 -7.73 -4.83
CA VAL A 173 -14.46 -6.79 -4.16
C VAL A 173 -14.92 -5.34 -4.29
N VAL A 174 -15.60 -4.99 -5.38
CA VAL A 174 -16.04 -3.62 -5.69
C VAL A 174 -16.77 -2.92 -4.55
N PRO A 175 -17.72 -3.57 -3.81
CA PRO A 175 -18.42 -2.92 -2.70
C PRO A 175 -17.49 -2.45 -1.58
N PHE A 176 -16.41 -3.21 -1.27
CA PHE A 176 -15.44 -2.87 -0.24
C PHE A 176 -14.60 -1.66 -0.63
N GLY A 177 -14.06 -1.66 -1.86
CA GLY A 177 -13.32 -0.52 -2.39
C GLY A 177 -14.17 0.74 -2.48
N ARG A 178 -15.43 0.61 -2.94
CA ARG A 178 -16.38 1.73 -2.99
C ARG A 178 -16.65 2.31 -1.61
N ARG A 179 -16.89 1.48 -0.60
CA ARG A 179 -17.12 1.93 0.77
C ARG A 179 -15.93 2.77 1.27
N LEU A 180 -14.70 2.34 1.01
CA LEU A 180 -13.49 3.08 1.42
C LEU A 180 -13.38 4.42 0.69
N VAL A 181 -13.53 4.42 -0.64
CA VAL A 181 -13.41 5.62 -1.46
C VAL A 181 -14.47 6.67 -1.08
N GLU A 182 -15.72 6.24 -0.88
CA GLU A 182 -16.82 7.16 -0.54
C GLU A 182 -16.76 7.66 0.92
N THR A 183 -16.21 6.85 1.84
CA THR A 183 -16.14 7.23 3.26
C THR A 183 -14.87 8.03 3.60
N PHE A 184 -13.74 7.70 2.97
CA PHE A 184 -12.43 8.28 3.25
C PHE A 184 -11.74 8.81 1.98
N PRO A 185 -12.39 9.69 1.20
CA PRO A 185 -11.92 10.09 -0.13
C PRO A 185 -10.52 10.70 -0.13
N ASP A 186 -10.09 11.29 0.98
CA ASP A 186 -8.79 11.94 1.11
C ASP A 186 -7.68 11.03 1.66
N ARG A 187 -7.99 9.76 1.98
CA ARG A 187 -7.04 8.83 2.61
C ARG A 187 -7.05 7.46 1.96
N VAL A 188 -7.34 7.42 0.68
CA VAL A 188 -7.28 6.21 -0.14
C VAL A 188 -6.29 6.38 -1.28
N LEU A 189 -5.62 5.29 -1.62
CA LEU A 189 -4.68 5.18 -2.72
C LEU A 189 -5.09 4.02 -3.61
N TRP A 190 -4.65 4.00 -4.86
CA TRP A 190 -4.83 2.88 -5.76
C TRP A 190 -3.48 2.31 -6.20
N GLY A 191 -3.46 1.07 -6.69
CA GLY A 191 -2.31 0.44 -7.30
C GLY A 191 -2.66 -0.94 -7.86
N THR A 192 -1.92 -1.38 -8.87
CA THR A 192 -2.13 -2.67 -9.55
C THR A 192 -1.66 -3.86 -8.74
N ASP A 193 -0.75 -3.66 -7.79
CA ASP A 193 0.01 -4.73 -7.12
C ASP A 193 0.99 -5.49 -8.05
N TRP A 194 1.34 -4.85 -9.19
CA TRP A 194 2.36 -5.40 -10.09
C TRP A 194 3.69 -5.66 -9.33
N PRO A 195 4.40 -6.75 -9.59
CA PRO A 195 4.20 -7.80 -10.59
C PRO A 195 3.36 -8.99 -10.10
N HIS A 196 2.36 -8.80 -9.26
CA HIS A 196 1.41 -9.80 -8.75
C HIS A 196 2.10 -11.00 -8.11
N PRO A 197 2.99 -10.81 -7.12
CA PRO A 197 3.77 -11.89 -6.55
C PRO A 197 2.84 -12.92 -5.90
N ASN A 198 3.20 -14.21 -6.05
CA ASN A 198 2.47 -15.35 -5.49
C ASN A 198 1.11 -15.67 -6.12
N MET A 199 0.72 -15.04 -7.21
CA MET A 199 -0.44 -15.50 -7.97
C MET A 199 -0.14 -16.86 -8.61
N LYS A 200 -1.03 -17.84 -8.39
CA LYS A 200 -0.84 -19.22 -8.86
C LYS A 200 -1.92 -19.64 -9.86
N SER A 201 -3.09 -19.04 -9.81
CA SER A 201 -4.25 -19.44 -10.59
C SER A 201 -4.34 -18.70 -11.93
N HIS A 202 -3.97 -17.44 -11.96
CA HIS A 202 -3.96 -16.58 -13.16
C HIS A 202 -3.00 -15.42 -12.95
N MET A 203 -2.50 -14.86 -14.03
CA MET A 203 -1.81 -13.58 -14.02
C MET A 203 -2.84 -12.49 -14.35
N PRO A 204 -3.07 -11.53 -13.44
CA PRO A 204 -4.00 -10.44 -13.71
C PRO A 204 -3.58 -9.60 -14.91
N ASP A 205 -4.55 -9.05 -15.60
CA ASP A 205 -4.36 -8.01 -16.60
C ASP A 205 -4.48 -6.64 -15.91
N ASP A 206 -3.41 -5.84 -15.92
CA ASP A 206 -3.39 -4.53 -15.27
C ASP A 206 -4.41 -3.55 -15.88
N GLY A 207 -4.70 -3.66 -17.19
CA GLY A 207 -5.76 -2.89 -17.84
C GLY A 207 -7.13 -3.22 -17.27
N ALA A 208 -7.43 -4.51 -17.03
CA ALA A 208 -8.67 -4.93 -16.38
C ALA A 208 -8.75 -4.43 -14.92
N LEU A 209 -7.62 -4.32 -14.20
CA LEU A 209 -7.60 -3.72 -12.87
C LEU A 209 -7.92 -2.22 -12.90
N VAL A 210 -7.41 -1.50 -13.91
CA VAL A 210 -7.75 -0.08 -14.13
C VAL A 210 -9.25 0.08 -14.42
N ASP A 211 -9.86 -0.79 -15.23
CA ASP A 211 -11.28 -0.74 -15.58
C ASP A 211 -12.23 -0.96 -14.38
N VAL A 212 -11.72 -1.46 -13.25
CA VAL A 212 -12.49 -1.58 -12.01
C VAL A 212 -12.59 -0.24 -11.25
N ILE A 213 -11.67 0.71 -11.48
CA ILE A 213 -11.62 1.99 -10.76
C ILE A 213 -12.94 2.76 -10.82
N PRO A 214 -13.61 2.97 -11.98
CA PRO A 214 -14.86 3.72 -12.05
C PRO A 214 -16.03 3.05 -11.31
N ARG A 215 -15.91 1.77 -10.99
CA ARG A 215 -16.93 1.04 -10.21
C ARG A 215 -16.75 1.25 -8.72
N MET A 216 -15.54 1.54 -8.26
CA MET A 216 -15.21 1.88 -6.87
C MET A 216 -15.30 3.39 -6.64
N ALA A 217 -14.68 4.21 -7.49
CA ALA A 217 -14.69 5.66 -7.48
C ALA A 217 -15.65 6.17 -8.59
N ARG A 218 -16.94 6.38 -8.24
CA ARG A 218 -18.01 6.57 -9.22
C ARG A 218 -18.07 7.99 -9.84
N THR A 219 -17.31 8.93 -9.32
CA THR A 219 -17.24 10.29 -9.85
C THR A 219 -15.82 10.65 -10.28
N GLN A 220 -15.69 11.59 -11.20
CA GLN A 220 -14.37 12.07 -11.64
C GLN A 220 -13.57 12.68 -10.47
N ASP A 221 -14.24 13.38 -9.54
CA ASP A 221 -13.60 13.93 -8.33
C ASP A 221 -12.99 12.80 -7.47
N LEU A 222 -13.75 11.74 -7.18
CA LEU A 222 -13.23 10.60 -6.42
C LEU A 222 -12.09 9.88 -7.14
N GLN A 223 -12.16 9.74 -8.47
CA GLN A 223 -11.07 9.17 -9.26
C GLN A 223 -9.82 10.05 -9.22
N HIS A 224 -9.97 11.37 -9.33
CA HIS A 224 -8.86 12.32 -9.27
C HIS A 224 -8.19 12.30 -7.89
N ARG A 225 -8.96 12.32 -6.81
CA ARG A 225 -8.41 12.18 -5.45
C ARG A 225 -7.65 10.87 -5.28
N LEU A 226 -8.26 9.75 -5.70
CA LEU A 226 -7.68 8.42 -5.55
C LEU A 226 -6.35 8.26 -6.32
N LEU A 227 -6.26 8.82 -7.53
CA LEU A 227 -5.17 8.59 -8.47
C LEU A 227 -4.13 9.70 -8.50
N VAL A 228 -4.48 10.93 -8.07
CA VAL A 228 -3.63 12.11 -8.22
C VAL A 228 -3.41 12.81 -6.87
N ASP A 229 -4.46 13.40 -6.27
CA ASP A 229 -4.28 14.28 -5.11
C ASP A 229 -3.70 13.54 -3.90
N ASN A 230 -4.25 12.36 -3.58
CA ASN A 230 -3.80 11.59 -2.43
C ASN A 230 -2.37 11.05 -2.58
N PRO A 231 -1.98 10.44 -3.73
CA PRO A 231 -0.59 10.08 -3.97
C PRO A 231 0.37 11.27 -3.89
N LEU A 232 0.02 12.42 -4.48
CA LEU A 232 0.83 13.64 -4.41
C LEU A 232 1.08 14.05 -2.96
N ARG A 233 0.01 14.19 -2.19
CA ARG A 233 0.09 14.61 -0.79
C ARG A 233 0.94 13.68 0.06
N LEU A 234 0.81 12.35 -0.14
CA LEU A 234 1.52 11.37 0.69
C LEU A 234 2.98 11.19 0.30
N TYR A 235 3.32 11.26 -0.99
CA TYR A 235 4.63 10.88 -1.50
C TYR A 235 5.50 12.04 -1.95
N TRP A 236 4.92 13.20 -2.26
CA TRP A 236 5.66 14.36 -2.79
C TRP A 236 5.59 15.60 -1.90
N GLU A 237 4.52 15.75 -1.10
CA GLU A 237 4.33 16.92 -0.23
C GLU A 237 4.65 16.64 1.25
N ALA A 238 4.95 15.38 1.59
CA ALA A 238 5.28 14.95 2.96
C ALA A 238 6.74 15.24 3.33
#